data_fcb154061a2c945f8f0cee81905fa1da
#
_entry.id   fcb154061a2c945f8f0cee81905fa1da
#
_cell.length_a   1.000
_cell.length_b   1.000
_cell.length_c   1.000
_cell.angle_alpha   90.00
_cell.angle_beta   90.00
_cell.angle_gamma   90.00
#
_symmetry.space_group_name_H-M   'P 1'
#
loop_
_entity.id
_entity.type
_entity.pdbx_description
1 polymer ?
#
loop_
_entity_poly.entity_id
_entity_poly.type
_entity_poly.pdbx_seq_one_letter_code
_entity_poly.pdbx_strand_id
1 'polypeptide(L)'
;MKRLMANRKQKKAILIALAAPLMFSPAPLMAATGTSEPVVAIARQAQTIVSVQRINPTTVDVVFSNNQRMTFDFYGDNIFRMFQDNNGGILRDPEAKPEARILVDTPRRPVSKLDIQDDNGQVTITTGKVRLQLDKSTALLKVTNLTTNKIVFEETKPVVYEKGKTILTLKENPDEYFYGGGVQNGRFSHKGKAIAIENQNSWTDGGVASPTPFYWSTNGYGFMWYTFKQGKYDFGATEKNTVKLSHDTDYLDVFYMINDSPVALLNDFYQLTGNPILLPKFGFYQGHLNAYNRDYWVEDEKGILFEDGKRYKESQKDNGGIKESLNGEKNNYQFSARAVIDRYKNHDMPLGWLLPNDGYGAGYGQTETLDGNIQNLKSLTDYAHKNGVEIGLWTQSDLHPKDSISALLQRDIVKEVR
;
A
#
# COMPACT_ATOMS: atom_id res chain seq x y z
N MET A 1 -52.52 32.25 -32.79
CA MET A 1 -52.14 31.53 -34.03
C MET A 1 -51.50 30.22 -33.61
N LYS A 2 -52.23 29.20 -33.52
CA LYS A 2 -52.55 28.08 -34.47
C LYS A 2 -51.30 27.38 -35.02
N ARG A 3 -51.24 26.09 -34.58
CA ARG A 3 -50.79 24.87 -35.27
C ARG A 3 -49.32 24.45 -34.97
N LEU A 4 -48.99 23.17 -34.75
CA LEU A 4 -49.68 21.87 -35.00
C LEU A 4 -49.01 20.78 -34.12
N MET A 5 -49.84 19.89 -33.65
CA MET A 5 -49.47 18.59 -33.03
C MET A 5 -48.92 17.64 -34.12
N ALA A 6 -47.98 16.81 -33.76
CA ALA A 6 -47.83 15.50 -34.42
C ALA A 6 -47.45 14.42 -33.39
N ASN A 7 -48.42 13.57 -33.23
CA ASN A 7 -48.42 12.32 -32.48
C ASN A 7 -47.51 11.29 -33.16
N ARG A 8 -46.62 10.61 -32.46
CA ARG A 8 -46.10 9.31 -32.87
C ARG A 8 -46.09 8.34 -31.72
N LYS A 9 -47.12 7.50 -31.71
CA LYS A 9 -47.17 6.25 -30.96
C LYS A 9 -46.11 5.29 -31.49
N GLN A 10 -45.21 4.85 -30.65
CA GLN A 10 -44.40 3.67 -30.92
C GLN A 10 -44.90 2.51 -30.05
N LYS A 11 -45.24 1.45 -30.76
CA LYS A 11 -45.76 0.18 -30.23
C LYS A 11 -44.64 -0.56 -29.50
N LYS A 12 -44.90 -0.97 -28.27
CA LYS A 12 -44.10 -1.95 -27.54
C LYS A 12 -44.37 -3.33 -28.15
N ALA A 13 -43.35 -3.96 -28.69
CA ALA A 13 -43.37 -5.40 -28.99
C ALA A 13 -42.85 -6.16 -27.77
N ILE A 14 -43.71 -6.96 -27.19
CA ILE A 14 -43.35 -7.90 -26.11
C ILE A 14 -42.84 -9.15 -26.80
N LEU A 15 -41.55 -9.47 -26.60
CA LEU A 15 -40.96 -10.74 -27.04
C LEU A 15 -41.02 -11.70 -25.84
N ILE A 16 -41.94 -12.67 -25.91
CA ILE A 16 -41.97 -13.79 -24.97
C ILE A 16 -40.99 -14.84 -25.48
N ALA A 17 -39.89 -15.03 -24.81
CA ALA A 17 -38.96 -16.15 -25.07
C ALA A 17 -39.40 -17.35 -24.23
N LEU A 18 -39.93 -18.38 -24.90
CA LEU A 18 -40.12 -19.69 -24.31
C LEU A 18 -38.77 -20.37 -24.09
N ALA A 19 -38.49 -20.70 -22.85
CA ALA A 19 -37.36 -21.55 -22.49
C ALA A 19 -37.75 -23.01 -22.68
N ALA A 20 -37.13 -23.69 -23.64
CA ALA A 20 -37.18 -25.15 -23.76
C ALA A 20 -35.97 -25.74 -23.01
N PRO A 21 -36.11 -26.84 -22.26
CA PRO A 21 -35.01 -27.49 -21.60
C PRO A 21 -34.18 -28.28 -22.62
N LEU A 22 -32.93 -27.89 -22.81
CA LEU A 22 -31.95 -28.69 -23.54
C LEU A 22 -31.42 -29.80 -22.63
N MET A 23 -31.80 -31.01 -22.91
CA MET A 23 -31.16 -32.20 -22.37
C MET A 23 -29.77 -32.36 -22.99
N PHE A 24 -28.74 -32.23 -22.17
CA PHE A 24 -27.37 -32.58 -22.56
C PHE A 24 -27.19 -34.09 -22.37
N SER A 25 -27.00 -34.82 -23.47
CA SER A 25 -26.40 -36.15 -23.45
C SER A 25 -24.88 -36.01 -23.26
N PRO A 26 -24.25 -36.80 -22.41
CA PRO A 26 -22.78 -36.77 -22.27
C PRO A 26 -22.16 -37.47 -23.50
N ALA A 27 -21.45 -36.69 -24.31
CA ALA A 27 -20.54 -37.23 -25.30
C ALA A 27 -19.24 -37.72 -24.58
N PRO A 28 -18.62 -38.81 -25.04
CA PRO A 28 -17.41 -39.31 -24.42
C PRO A 28 -16.27 -38.33 -24.62
N LEU A 29 -15.64 -37.95 -23.52
CA LEU A 29 -14.44 -37.12 -23.47
C LEU A 29 -13.27 -37.95 -24.06
N MET A 30 -12.93 -37.71 -25.31
CA MET A 30 -11.66 -38.18 -25.85
C MET A 30 -10.55 -37.40 -25.15
N ALA A 31 -9.77 -38.08 -24.34
CA ALA A 31 -8.55 -37.56 -23.77
C ALA A 31 -7.57 -37.25 -24.91
N ALA A 32 -7.43 -35.99 -25.24
CA ALA A 32 -6.30 -35.54 -26.04
C ALA A 32 -5.04 -35.68 -25.18
N THR A 33 -4.26 -36.67 -25.41
CA THR A 33 -2.88 -36.76 -24.91
C THR A 33 -2.05 -35.71 -25.62
N GLY A 34 -2.21 -34.48 -25.21
CA GLY A 34 -1.25 -33.43 -25.49
C GLY A 34 -0.01 -33.71 -24.65
N THR A 35 1.05 -34.22 -25.29
CA THR A 35 2.40 -34.19 -24.74
C THR A 35 2.74 -32.71 -24.53
N SER A 36 2.54 -32.22 -23.32
CA SER A 36 3.15 -30.96 -22.89
C SER A 36 4.65 -31.24 -22.90
N GLU A 37 5.36 -30.71 -23.90
CA GLU A 37 6.80 -30.58 -23.79
C GLU A 37 7.08 -29.94 -22.42
N PRO A 38 8.01 -30.52 -21.63
CA PRO A 38 8.41 -29.90 -20.39
C PRO A 38 8.97 -28.53 -20.79
N VAL A 39 8.33 -27.45 -20.34
CA VAL A 39 8.95 -26.14 -20.36
C VAL A 39 10.20 -26.30 -19.50
N VAL A 40 11.33 -26.51 -20.17
CA VAL A 40 12.63 -26.53 -19.54
C VAL A 40 12.76 -25.13 -18.93
N ALA A 41 12.50 -25.03 -17.64
CA ALA A 41 12.95 -23.90 -16.88
C ALA A 41 14.44 -23.84 -17.11
N ILE A 42 14.91 -22.85 -17.87
CA ILE A 42 16.33 -22.57 -18.02
C ILE A 42 16.76 -22.19 -16.62
N ALA A 43 17.22 -23.18 -15.86
CA ALA A 43 17.95 -22.95 -14.63
C ALA A 43 19.14 -22.09 -15.06
N ARG A 44 19.08 -20.79 -14.78
CA ARG A 44 20.24 -19.93 -15.01
C ARG A 44 21.39 -20.56 -14.26
N GLN A 45 22.48 -20.83 -14.99
CA GLN A 45 23.74 -21.25 -14.39
C GLN A 45 24.02 -20.29 -13.22
N ALA A 46 24.39 -20.83 -12.08
CA ALA A 46 24.82 -20.06 -10.92
C ALA A 46 25.86 -19.03 -11.42
N GLN A 47 25.53 -17.74 -11.26
CA GLN A 47 26.44 -16.69 -11.69
C GLN A 47 27.60 -16.66 -10.71
N THR A 48 28.81 -16.99 -11.17
CA THR A 48 30.01 -16.90 -10.36
C THR A 48 30.53 -15.47 -10.33
N ILE A 49 31.02 -15.02 -9.20
CA ILE A 49 31.65 -13.72 -9.06
C ILE A 49 33.09 -13.84 -9.59
N VAL A 50 33.44 -12.96 -10.53
CA VAL A 50 34.77 -12.94 -11.17
C VAL A 50 35.65 -11.79 -10.66
N SER A 51 35.05 -10.67 -10.25
CA SER A 51 35.80 -9.56 -9.66
C SER A 51 34.91 -8.66 -8.79
N VAL A 52 35.55 -7.88 -7.95
CA VAL A 52 34.94 -6.82 -7.16
C VAL A 52 35.69 -5.52 -7.39
N GLN A 53 34.96 -4.40 -7.57
CA GLN A 53 35.52 -3.10 -7.91
C GLN A 53 34.93 -2.00 -7.03
N ARG A 54 35.76 -1.19 -6.40
CA ARG A 54 35.33 0.03 -5.75
C ARG A 54 35.12 1.11 -6.83
N ILE A 55 33.92 1.61 -6.97
CA ILE A 55 33.54 2.64 -7.95
C ILE A 55 33.80 4.04 -7.40
N ASN A 56 33.46 4.24 -6.14
CA ASN A 56 33.67 5.50 -5.41
C ASN A 56 33.74 5.21 -3.90
N PRO A 57 33.88 6.23 -3.02
CA PRO A 57 34.00 6.00 -1.57
C PRO A 57 32.86 5.22 -0.90
N THR A 58 31.66 5.16 -1.54
CA THR A 58 30.47 4.52 -0.97
C THR A 58 29.89 3.41 -1.85
N THR A 59 30.45 3.15 -3.04
CA THR A 59 29.86 2.24 -4.03
C THR A 59 30.85 1.16 -4.47
N VAL A 60 30.38 -0.07 -4.48
CA VAL A 60 31.12 -1.27 -4.90
C VAL A 60 30.32 -2.03 -5.91
N ASP A 61 30.94 -2.39 -7.05
CA ASP A 61 30.39 -3.31 -8.04
C ASP A 61 31.00 -4.69 -7.87
N VAL A 62 30.13 -5.70 -7.86
CA VAL A 62 30.48 -7.12 -7.97
C VAL A 62 30.16 -7.56 -9.39
N VAL A 63 31.15 -8.09 -10.11
CA VAL A 63 31.03 -8.47 -11.52
C VAL A 63 30.92 -10.00 -11.62
N PHE A 64 29.92 -10.44 -12.36
CA PHE A 64 29.65 -11.85 -12.60
C PHE A 64 30.27 -12.37 -13.91
N SER A 65 30.39 -13.69 -14.02
CA SER A 65 30.97 -14.39 -15.19
C SER A 65 30.25 -14.08 -16.51
N ASN A 66 29.02 -13.65 -16.48
CA ASN A 66 28.24 -13.19 -17.64
C ASN A 66 28.33 -11.69 -17.91
N ASN A 67 29.28 -10.97 -17.28
CA ASN A 67 29.48 -9.52 -17.32
C ASN A 67 28.34 -8.68 -16.70
N GLN A 68 27.34 -9.30 -16.09
CA GLN A 68 26.37 -8.56 -15.27
C GLN A 68 27.03 -8.03 -14.00
N ARG A 69 26.43 -7.01 -13.41
CA ARG A 69 26.93 -6.37 -12.19
C ARG A 69 25.86 -6.35 -11.12
N MET A 70 26.28 -6.52 -9.88
CA MET A 70 25.50 -6.19 -8.70
C MET A 70 26.19 -5.04 -7.98
N THR A 71 25.50 -3.94 -7.81
CA THR A 71 26.03 -2.74 -7.17
C THR A 71 25.56 -2.68 -5.73
N PHE A 72 26.50 -2.48 -4.81
CA PHE A 72 26.24 -2.16 -3.40
C PHE A 72 26.61 -0.69 -3.18
N ASP A 73 25.62 0.12 -2.83
CA ASP A 73 25.77 1.56 -2.62
C ASP A 73 25.35 1.92 -1.20
N PHE A 74 26.30 2.44 -0.39
CA PHE A 74 26.11 2.66 1.04
C PHE A 74 25.59 4.07 1.32
N TYR A 75 24.53 4.14 2.10
CA TYR A 75 23.84 5.36 2.56
C TYR A 75 24.17 5.71 4.02
N GLY A 76 25.14 5.04 4.58
CA GLY A 76 25.66 5.12 5.93
C GLY A 76 26.33 3.81 6.30
N ASP A 77 26.88 3.69 7.50
CA ASP A 77 27.57 2.47 7.94
C ASP A 77 26.65 1.24 8.06
N ASN A 78 25.34 1.46 8.19
CA ASN A 78 24.34 0.43 8.43
C ASN A 78 23.20 0.39 7.40
N ILE A 79 23.27 1.20 6.35
CA ILE A 79 22.27 1.23 5.28
C ILE A 79 22.99 1.04 3.96
N PHE A 80 22.51 0.09 3.16
CA PHE A 80 23.01 -0.11 1.81
C PHE A 80 21.88 -0.43 0.83
N ARG A 81 22.06 0.02 -0.40
CA ARG A 81 21.25 -0.31 -1.57
C ARG A 81 21.94 -1.43 -2.34
N MET A 82 21.20 -2.47 -2.70
CA MET A 82 21.65 -3.54 -3.58
C MET A 82 20.86 -3.46 -4.88
N PHE A 83 21.57 -3.29 -5.98
CA PHE A 83 20.99 -3.12 -7.30
C PHE A 83 21.58 -4.11 -8.30
N GLN A 84 20.72 -4.77 -9.08
CA GLN A 84 21.11 -5.59 -10.23
C GLN A 84 20.05 -5.49 -11.33
N ASP A 85 20.43 -5.07 -12.52
CA ASP A 85 19.57 -5.07 -13.69
C ASP A 85 19.80 -6.34 -14.52
N ASN A 86 18.73 -7.08 -14.78
CA ASN A 86 18.81 -8.31 -15.59
C ASN A 86 19.26 -8.05 -17.04
N ASN A 87 19.06 -6.85 -17.53
CA ASN A 87 19.43 -6.43 -18.88
C ASN A 87 20.78 -5.69 -18.94
N GLY A 88 21.51 -5.64 -17.82
CA GLY A 88 22.83 -5.00 -17.75
C GLY A 88 22.77 -3.48 -17.55
N GLY A 89 21.63 -2.92 -17.15
CA GLY A 89 21.48 -1.51 -16.82
C GLY A 89 22.28 -1.08 -15.59
N ILE A 90 22.48 0.24 -15.44
CA ILE A 90 23.19 0.84 -14.32
C ILE A 90 22.21 1.32 -13.25
N LEU A 91 22.75 1.60 -12.06
CA LEU A 91 22.04 2.17 -10.94
C LEU A 91 21.28 3.45 -11.36
N ARG A 92 19.97 3.47 -11.07
CA ARG A 92 19.05 4.57 -11.39
C ARG A 92 17.91 4.60 -10.39
N ASP A 93 17.20 5.71 -10.34
CA ASP A 93 15.98 5.79 -9.53
C ASP A 93 14.77 5.24 -10.31
N PRO A 94 13.77 4.65 -9.62
CA PRO A 94 12.56 4.16 -10.26
C PRO A 94 11.72 5.33 -10.80
N GLU A 95 11.15 5.12 -11.97
CA GLU A 95 10.28 6.10 -12.62
C GLU A 95 8.82 5.88 -12.23
N ALA A 96 8.10 6.97 -12.02
CA ALA A 96 6.65 6.98 -11.80
C ALA A 96 5.95 7.97 -12.73
N LYS A 97 4.69 7.69 -13.03
CA LYS A 97 3.80 8.60 -13.77
C LYS A 97 2.47 8.72 -13.01
N PRO A 98 2.12 9.90 -12.46
CA PRO A 98 2.90 11.15 -12.45
C PRO A 98 4.24 11.01 -11.73
N GLU A 99 5.15 11.95 -11.96
CA GLU A 99 6.48 11.95 -11.32
C GLU A 99 6.35 11.93 -9.80
N ALA A 100 7.06 11.03 -9.16
CA ALA A 100 7.10 10.90 -7.71
C ALA A 100 8.48 10.43 -7.25
N ARG A 101 8.81 10.72 -6.00
CA ARG A 101 10.08 10.32 -5.37
C ARG A 101 9.81 9.56 -4.07
N ILE A 102 10.60 8.53 -3.84
CA ILE A 102 10.57 7.77 -2.58
C ILE A 102 11.62 8.34 -1.61
N LEU A 103 12.80 8.66 -2.11
CA LEU A 103 13.88 9.17 -1.28
C LEU A 103 13.78 10.69 -1.09
N VAL A 104 14.20 11.15 0.07
CA VAL A 104 14.43 12.59 0.33
C VAL A 104 15.66 13.10 -0.45
N ASP A 105 15.84 14.43 -0.53
CA ASP A 105 16.95 15.02 -1.28
C ASP A 105 18.33 14.68 -0.68
N THR A 106 18.41 14.44 0.62
CA THR A 106 19.68 14.15 1.32
C THR A 106 19.59 12.87 2.16
N PRO A 107 19.44 11.69 1.52
CA PRO A 107 19.20 10.42 2.23
C PRO A 107 20.50 9.80 2.81
N ARG A 108 21.66 10.38 2.52
CA ARG A 108 22.96 9.79 2.86
C ARG A 108 23.52 10.34 4.16
N ARG A 109 24.12 9.44 4.95
CA ARG A 109 25.04 9.76 6.04
C ARG A 109 26.47 9.37 5.64
N PRO A 110 27.49 9.94 6.28
CA PRO A 110 28.88 9.52 6.05
C PRO A 110 29.07 8.02 6.29
N VAL A 111 29.84 7.37 5.43
CA VAL A 111 30.37 6.02 5.63
C VAL A 111 31.74 6.16 6.27
N SER A 112 31.88 5.67 7.51
CA SER A 112 33.11 5.85 8.28
C SER A 112 34.26 5.00 7.75
N LYS A 113 33.94 3.86 7.16
CA LYS A 113 34.88 2.86 6.65
C LYS A 113 34.20 2.06 5.54
N LEU A 114 34.94 1.71 4.49
CA LEU A 114 34.53 0.76 3.46
C LEU A 114 35.73 -0.07 3.04
N ASP A 115 35.85 -1.27 3.58
CA ASP A 115 36.90 -2.22 3.23
C ASP A 115 36.35 -3.34 2.34
N ILE A 116 37.18 -3.76 1.40
CA ILE A 116 36.87 -4.85 0.48
C ILE A 116 37.99 -5.88 0.59
N GLN A 117 37.62 -7.13 0.81
CA GLN A 117 38.51 -8.29 0.75
C GLN A 117 37.97 -9.24 -0.33
N ASP A 118 38.85 -9.61 -1.24
CA ASP A 118 38.54 -10.54 -2.34
C ASP A 118 39.41 -11.78 -2.20
N ASP A 119 38.90 -12.76 -1.49
CA ASP A 119 39.54 -14.05 -1.27
C ASP A 119 39.11 -15.09 -2.30
N ASN A 120 39.81 -16.25 -2.36
CA ASN A 120 39.56 -17.28 -3.38
C ASN A 120 38.15 -17.85 -3.43
N GLY A 121 37.35 -17.76 -2.36
CA GLY A 121 35.98 -18.29 -2.28
C GLY A 121 34.93 -17.27 -1.91
N GLN A 122 35.33 -16.09 -1.48
CA GLN A 122 34.41 -15.12 -0.88
C GLN A 122 34.82 -13.67 -1.14
N VAL A 123 33.83 -12.83 -1.43
CA VAL A 123 33.99 -11.38 -1.37
C VAL A 123 33.41 -10.90 -0.05
N THR A 124 34.18 -10.08 0.68
CA THR A 124 33.73 -9.46 1.93
C THR A 124 33.79 -7.94 1.79
N ILE A 125 32.66 -7.27 2.01
CA ILE A 125 32.54 -5.80 2.05
C ILE A 125 32.17 -5.41 3.46
N THR A 126 32.96 -4.52 4.09
CA THR A 126 32.82 -4.17 5.50
C THR A 126 32.77 -2.66 5.68
N THR A 127 31.74 -2.18 6.38
CA THR A 127 31.66 -0.79 6.90
C THR A 127 31.95 -0.73 8.39
N GLY A 128 31.70 0.40 9.04
CA GLY A 128 31.78 0.53 10.49
C GLY A 128 30.74 -0.33 11.26
N LYS A 129 29.65 -0.73 10.62
CA LYS A 129 28.52 -1.43 11.31
C LYS A 129 28.06 -2.72 10.66
N VAL A 130 28.35 -2.95 9.40
CA VAL A 130 27.89 -4.15 8.69
C VAL A 130 29.02 -4.85 7.95
N ARG A 131 28.87 -6.16 7.82
CA ARG A 131 29.70 -7.01 6.97
C ARG A 131 28.79 -7.76 6.00
N LEU A 132 29.05 -7.59 4.71
CA LEU A 132 28.45 -8.30 3.62
C LEU A 132 29.44 -9.36 3.16
N GLN A 133 29.00 -10.60 3.06
CA GLN A 133 29.80 -11.74 2.58
C GLN A 133 29.07 -12.39 1.40
N LEU A 134 29.72 -12.44 0.24
CA LEU A 134 29.20 -13.08 -0.95
C LEU A 134 30.06 -14.31 -1.27
N ASP A 135 29.42 -15.45 -1.38
CA ASP A 135 30.06 -16.67 -1.88
C ASP A 135 30.32 -16.52 -3.39
N LYS A 136 31.56 -16.70 -3.83
CA LYS A 136 31.92 -16.47 -5.24
C LYS A 136 31.33 -17.49 -6.21
N SER A 137 31.01 -18.67 -5.75
CA SER A 137 30.47 -19.76 -6.57
C SER A 137 28.97 -19.68 -6.77
N THR A 138 28.26 -19.16 -5.78
CA THR A 138 26.78 -19.11 -5.74
C THR A 138 26.22 -17.70 -5.81
N ALA A 139 27.06 -16.69 -5.57
CA ALA A 139 26.68 -15.28 -5.40
C ALA A 139 25.71 -15.01 -4.24
N LEU A 140 25.53 -15.95 -3.31
CA LEU A 140 24.63 -15.77 -2.17
C LEU A 140 25.20 -14.81 -1.15
N LEU A 141 24.37 -13.88 -0.73
CA LEU A 141 24.69 -12.84 0.23
C LEU A 141 24.34 -13.28 1.67
N LYS A 142 25.27 -13.03 2.57
CA LYS A 142 25.11 -13.11 4.03
C LYS A 142 25.46 -11.77 4.65
N VAL A 143 24.62 -11.27 5.56
CA VAL A 143 24.83 -9.98 6.22
C VAL A 143 24.91 -10.14 7.73
N THR A 144 25.96 -9.55 8.30
CA THR A 144 26.23 -9.56 9.74
C THR A 144 26.20 -8.14 10.28
N ASN A 145 25.47 -7.93 11.37
CA ASN A 145 25.55 -6.73 12.18
C ASN A 145 26.82 -6.80 13.05
N LEU A 146 27.78 -5.91 12.86
CA LEU A 146 29.05 -5.92 13.57
C LEU A 146 28.94 -5.43 15.02
N THR A 147 27.90 -4.67 15.37
CA THR A 147 27.66 -4.24 16.75
C THR A 147 27.28 -5.40 17.64
N THR A 148 26.44 -6.31 17.14
CA THR A 148 25.96 -7.49 17.88
C THR A 148 26.66 -8.78 17.49
N ASN A 149 27.47 -8.75 16.44
CA ASN A 149 28.10 -9.90 15.79
C ASN A 149 27.10 -11.00 15.35
N LYS A 150 25.85 -10.60 15.04
CA LYS A 150 24.76 -11.49 14.65
C LYS A 150 24.58 -11.48 13.14
N ILE A 151 24.42 -12.65 12.53
CA ILE A 151 23.93 -12.78 11.15
C ILE A 151 22.46 -12.35 11.17
N VAL A 152 22.13 -11.31 10.42
CA VAL A 152 20.78 -10.74 10.40
C VAL A 152 19.91 -11.31 9.29
N PHE A 153 20.49 -11.65 8.14
CA PHE A 153 19.85 -12.43 7.10
C PHE A 153 20.86 -13.15 6.20
N GLU A 154 20.38 -14.17 5.49
CA GLU A 154 21.11 -14.95 4.49
C GLU A 154 20.20 -15.18 3.28
N GLU A 155 20.71 -15.00 2.07
CA GLU A 155 20.06 -15.50 0.86
C GLU A 155 20.19 -17.02 0.79
N THR A 156 19.15 -17.70 0.32
CA THR A 156 19.15 -19.17 0.12
C THR A 156 19.12 -19.58 -1.34
N LYS A 157 18.75 -18.65 -2.22
CA LYS A 157 18.74 -18.84 -3.69
C LYS A 157 19.25 -17.56 -4.34
N PRO A 158 19.94 -17.65 -5.47
CA PRO A 158 20.28 -16.46 -6.27
C PRO A 158 19.02 -15.70 -6.67
N VAL A 159 19.16 -14.39 -6.93
CA VAL A 159 18.07 -13.57 -7.46
C VAL A 159 17.57 -14.17 -8.78
N VAL A 160 16.26 -14.30 -8.91
CA VAL A 160 15.61 -14.89 -10.10
C VAL A 160 14.82 -13.82 -10.83
N TYR A 161 15.00 -13.79 -12.15
CA TYR A 161 14.24 -12.92 -13.07
C TYR A 161 13.42 -13.80 -13.99
N GLU A 162 12.12 -13.85 -13.81
CA GLU A 162 11.22 -14.67 -14.62
C GLU A 162 9.85 -14.00 -14.84
N LYS A 163 9.38 -14.09 -16.08
CA LYS A 163 8.02 -13.62 -16.43
C LYS A 163 7.71 -12.19 -15.99
N GLY A 164 8.69 -11.29 -16.08
CA GLY A 164 8.55 -9.89 -15.68
C GLY A 164 8.55 -9.67 -14.18
N LYS A 165 9.00 -10.64 -13.40
CA LYS A 165 9.15 -10.55 -11.94
C LYS A 165 10.60 -10.76 -11.53
N THR A 166 11.00 -9.99 -10.54
CA THR A 166 12.24 -10.21 -9.79
C THR A 166 11.89 -10.85 -8.45
N ILE A 167 12.60 -11.91 -8.11
CA ILE A 167 12.35 -12.72 -6.91
C ILE A 167 13.63 -12.81 -6.08
N LEU A 168 13.51 -12.46 -4.82
CA LEU A 168 14.54 -12.58 -3.79
C LEU A 168 14.11 -13.60 -2.75
N THR A 169 15.02 -14.50 -2.35
CA THR A 169 14.72 -15.58 -1.40
C THR A 169 15.71 -15.57 -0.24
N LEU A 170 15.19 -15.35 0.96
CA LEU A 170 15.94 -15.32 2.21
C LEU A 170 15.57 -16.52 3.09
N LYS A 171 16.46 -16.86 4.00
CA LYS A 171 16.18 -17.79 5.08
C LYS A 171 15.30 -17.14 6.14
N GLU A 172 14.22 -17.80 6.56
CA GLU A 172 13.45 -17.46 7.75
C GLU A 172 14.02 -18.21 8.96
N ASN A 173 14.29 -17.50 10.05
CA ASN A 173 14.71 -18.14 11.29
C ASN A 173 13.49 -18.53 12.16
N PRO A 174 13.59 -19.55 13.01
CA PRO A 174 12.46 -20.04 13.81
C PRO A 174 11.76 -18.97 14.68
N ASP A 175 12.56 -18.09 15.30
CA ASP A 175 12.06 -17.04 16.20
C ASP A 175 11.99 -15.66 15.54
N GLU A 176 12.00 -15.61 14.22
CA GLU A 176 11.92 -14.38 13.44
C GLU A 176 10.47 -14.00 13.19
N TYR A 177 10.14 -12.71 13.37
CA TYR A 177 8.84 -12.13 13.09
C TYR A 177 8.98 -10.94 12.17
N PHE A 178 7.96 -10.66 11.37
CA PHE A 178 7.98 -9.65 10.31
C PHE A 178 6.82 -8.68 10.48
N TYR A 179 7.10 -7.38 10.34
CA TYR A 179 6.16 -6.28 10.53
C TYR A 179 6.32 -5.25 9.42
N GLY A 180 5.25 -4.61 8.99
CA GLY A 180 5.27 -3.60 7.93
C GLY A 180 4.37 -3.98 6.75
N GLY A 181 4.77 -3.65 5.53
CA GLY A 181 3.95 -3.88 4.33
C GLY A 181 2.86 -2.83 4.14
N GLY A 182 2.87 -1.74 4.94
CA GLY A 182 1.81 -0.74 4.94
C GLY A 182 0.57 -1.16 5.73
N VAL A 183 -0.60 -0.67 5.34
CA VAL A 183 -1.87 -1.02 6.00
C VAL A 183 -2.38 -2.35 5.47
N GLN A 184 -2.08 -3.41 6.23
CA GLN A 184 -2.49 -4.80 6.00
C GLN A 184 -3.58 -5.14 7.03
N ASN A 185 -4.85 -5.07 6.62
CA ASN A 185 -5.99 -5.16 7.54
C ASN A 185 -6.06 -6.51 8.28
N GLY A 186 -6.37 -6.46 9.58
CA GLY A 186 -6.48 -7.64 10.44
C GLY A 186 -5.17 -8.40 10.66
N ARG A 187 -4.00 -7.79 10.33
CA ARG A 187 -2.70 -8.44 10.45
C ARG A 187 -1.74 -7.57 11.23
N PHE A 188 -1.21 -8.10 12.30
CA PHE A 188 -0.19 -7.43 13.10
C PHE A 188 1.21 -7.99 12.80
N SER A 189 1.37 -9.31 12.74
CA SER A 189 2.61 -9.99 12.34
C SER A 189 2.38 -10.84 11.10
N HIS A 190 3.39 -10.90 10.23
CA HIS A 190 3.28 -11.59 8.94
C HIS A 190 3.94 -12.98 8.94
N LYS A 191 4.53 -13.45 10.05
CA LYS A 191 5.12 -14.79 10.15
C LYS A 191 4.12 -15.86 9.74
N GLY A 192 4.51 -16.76 8.84
CA GLY A 192 3.67 -17.82 8.30
C GLY A 192 2.55 -17.34 7.36
N LYS A 193 2.62 -16.07 6.88
CA LYS A 193 1.61 -15.48 6.00
C LYS A 193 2.25 -14.88 4.74
N ALA A 194 1.45 -14.75 3.71
CA ALA A 194 1.80 -13.95 2.53
C ALA A 194 0.96 -12.67 2.52
N ILE A 195 1.58 -11.56 2.13
CA ILE A 195 0.93 -10.26 1.97
C ILE A 195 1.12 -9.73 0.55
N ALA A 196 0.11 -9.03 0.04
CA ALA A 196 0.23 -8.29 -1.21
C ALA A 196 0.83 -6.91 -0.93
N ILE A 197 1.74 -6.48 -1.79
CA ILE A 197 2.22 -5.10 -1.88
C ILE A 197 1.58 -4.50 -3.13
N GLU A 198 0.29 -4.29 -3.03
CA GLU A 198 -0.58 -3.91 -4.13
C GLU A 198 -1.77 -3.13 -3.58
N ASN A 199 -2.11 -2.02 -4.20
CA ASN A 199 -3.27 -1.24 -3.78
C ASN A 199 -4.56 -1.96 -4.20
N GLN A 200 -5.25 -2.57 -3.23
CA GLN A 200 -6.51 -3.26 -3.44
C GLN A 200 -7.71 -2.41 -3.04
N ASN A 201 -7.48 -1.24 -2.41
CA ASN A 201 -8.53 -0.43 -1.80
C ASN A 201 -9.51 -1.29 -0.97
N SER A 202 -8.99 -2.25 -0.24
CA SER A 202 -9.75 -3.20 0.57
C SER A 202 -9.57 -2.92 2.05
N TRP A 203 -10.68 -2.68 2.73
CA TRP A 203 -10.75 -2.33 4.17
C TRP A 203 -11.23 -3.49 5.04
N THR A 204 -11.44 -4.68 4.46
CA THR A 204 -11.83 -5.90 5.18
C THR A 204 -10.61 -6.66 5.70
N ASP A 205 -10.82 -7.56 6.65
CA ASP A 205 -9.77 -8.45 7.16
C ASP A 205 -9.05 -9.19 6.03
N GLY A 206 -7.73 -9.13 6.05
CA GLY A 206 -6.90 -9.71 5.02
C GLY A 206 -6.72 -8.86 3.77
N GLY A 207 -7.45 -7.75 3.62
CA GLY A 207 -7.31 -6.81 2.53
C GLY A 207 -6.14 -5.85 2.71
N VAL A 208 -5.81 -5.11 1.65
CA VAL A 208 -4.75 -4.11 1.63
C VAL A 208 -5.36 -2.74 1.33
N ALA A 209 -5.29 -1.85 2.32
CA ALA A 209 -5.81 -0.48 2.18
C ALA A 209 -4.74 0.49 1.66
N SER A 210 -3.50 0.36 2.12
CA SER A 210 -2.38 1.21 1.68
C SER A 210 -1.07 0.41 1.77
N PRO A 211 -0.58 -0.15 0.67
CA PRO A 211 0.64 -0.95 0.66
C PRO A 211 1.89 -0.07 0.75
N THR A 212 2.91 -0.58 1.42
CA THR A 212 4.26 0.00 1.42
C THR A 212 5.27 -1.11 1.24
N PRO A 213 6.22 -1.01 0.30
CA PRO A 213 7.20 -2.06 0.03
C PRO A 213 8.34 -2.10 1.06
N PHE A 214 8.02 -1.82 2.32
CA PHE A 214 8.92 -1.82 3.46
C PHE A 214 8.41 -2.78 4.54
N TYR A 215 9.31 -3.59 5.07
CA TYR A 215 9.09 -4.36 6.30
C TYR A 215 10.35 -4.39 7.15
N TRP A 216 10.21 -4.73 8.41
CA TRP A 216 11.34 -5.00 9.29
C TRP A 216 11.17 -6.36 10.00
N SER A 217 12.31 -6.95 10.34
CA SER A 217 12.42 -8.25 11.00
C SER A 217 12.98 -8.10 12.41
N THR A 218 12.46 -8.91 13.34
CA THR A 218 13.02 -9.03 14.70
C THR A 218 14.46 -9.56 14.69
N ASN A 219 14.93 -10.05 13.56
CA ASN A 219 16.31 -10.49 13.41
C ASN A 219 17.33 -9.35 13.27
N GLY A 220 16.85 -8.10 13.15
CA GLY A 220 17.67 -6.88 13.15
C GLY A 220 17.93 -6.31 11.77
N TYR A 221 17.00 -6.43 10.85
CA TYR A 221 17.07 -5.74 9.57
C TYR A 221 15.72 -5.14 9.15
N GLY A 222 15.78 -4.02 8.47
CA GLY A 222 14.71 -3.45 7.68
C GLY A 222 15.01 -3.66 6.20
N PHE A 223 13.97 -3.81 5.42
CA PHE A 223 14.03 -4.05 3.98
C PHE A 223 13.05 -3.14 3.28
N MET A 224 13.49 -2.45 2.22
CA MET A 224 12.62 -1.67 1.36
C MET A 224 12.93 -2.01 -0.10
N TRP A 225 11.93 -2.49 -0.84
CA TRP A 225 12.05 -2.57 -2.29
C TRP A 225 11.83 -1.18 -2.90
N TYR A 226 12.83 -0.69 -3.61
CA TYR A 226 12.83 0.66 -4.16
C TYR A 226 12.14 0.70 -5.52
N THR A 227 10.81 0.67 -5.49
CA THR A 227 9.99 0.59 -6.70
C THR A 227 8.57 1.13 -6.46
N PHE A 228 7.90 1.55 -7.54
CA PHE A 228 6.46 1.85 -7.57
C PHE A 228 5.62 0.67 -8.10
N LYS A 229 6.25 -0.45 -8.43
CA LYS A 229 5.55 -1.63 -8.96
C LYS A 229 4.98 -2.48 -7.84
N GLN A 230 3.90 -3.17 -8.14
CA GLN A 230 3.29 -4.11 -7.22
C GLN A 230 4.19 -5.32 -6.92
N GLY A 231 3.93 -5.97 -5.79
CA GLY A 231 4.70 -7.10 -5.33
C GLY A 231 3.94 -8.03 -4.38
N LYS A 232 4.66 -9.04 -3.92
CA LYS A 232 4.15 -10.02 -2.95
C LYS A 232 5.28 -10.46 -2.03
N TYR A 233 5.02 -10.46 -0.73
CA TYR A 233 5.93 -10.96 0.29
C TYR A 233 5.33 -12.18 0.99
N ASP A 234 6.05 -13.29 0.95
CA ASP A 234 5.69 -14.56 1.58
C ASP A 234 6.70 -14.86 2.70
N PHE A 235 6.21 -14.86 3.93
CA PHE A 235 6.98 -15.05 5.14
C PHE A 235 6.72 -16.46 5.70
N GLY A 236 7.07 -17.49 4.92
CA GLY A 236 6.93 -18.90 5.33
C GLY A 236 5.53 -19.49 5.15
N ALA A 237 4.63 -18.83 4.42
CA ALA A 237 3.30 -19.36 4.14
C ALA A 237 3.32 -20.50 3.13
N THR A 238 4.06 -20.33 2.04
CA THR A 238 4.14 -21.33 0.97
C THR A 238 5.26 -22.34 1.22
N GLU A 239 6.43 -21.88 1.62
CA GLU A 239 7.61 -22.69 1.91
C GLU A 239 8.12 -22.34 3.32
N LYS A 240 8.13 -23.32 4.23
CA LYS A 240 8.59 -23.12 5.61
C LYS A 240 10.07 -22.75 5.65
N ASN A 241 10.45 -21.92 6.64
CA ASN A 241 11.80 -21.41 6.84
C ASN A 241 12.32 -20.58 5.65
N THR A 242 11.42 -20.00 4.87
CA THR A 242 11.74 -19.22 3.68
C THR A 242 10.96 -17.91 3.65
N VAL A 243 11.67 -16.81 3.42
CA VAL A 243 11.09 -15.52 3.05
C VAL A 243 11.26 -15.34 1.55
N LYS A 244 10.16 -15.25 0.82
CA LYS A 244 10.17 -15.04 -0.62
C LYS A 244 9.53 -13.70 -0.97
N LEU A 245 10.31 -12.80 -1.53
CA LEU A 245 9.91 -11.45 -1.88
C LEU A 245 9.92 -11.29 -3.40
N SER A 246 8.90 -10.66 -3.97
CA SER A 246 8.85 -10.43 -5.41
C SER A 246 8.17 -9.12 -5.75
N HIS A 247 8.63 -8.49 -6.84
CA HIS A 247 7.99 -7.35 -7.47
C HIS A 247 7.93 -7.53 -8.99
N ASP A 248 6.98 -6.85 -9.63
CA ASP A 248 6.78 -6.88 -11.08
C ASP A 248 7.80 -5.94 -11.78
N THR A 249 9.08 -6.32 -11.66
CA THR A 249 10.23 -5.64 -12.24
C THR A 249 11.15 -6.65 -12.92
N ASP A 250 12.00 -6.20 -13.82
CA ASP A 250 13.08 -6.95 -14.44
C ASP A 250 14.47 -6.59 -13.89
N TYR A 251 14.49 -5.88 -12.76
CA TYR A 251 15.67 -5.50 -12.00
C TYR A 251 15.42 -5.60 -10.51
N LEU A 252 16.47 -5.91 -9.75
CA LEU A 252 16.49 -5.83 -8.30
C LEU A 252 16.94 -4.44 -7.87
N ASP A 253 16.20 -3.81 -6.98
CA ASP A 253 16.57 -2.54 -6.37
C ASP A 253 16.01 -2.48 -4.95
N VAL A 254 16.86 -2.73 -3.98
CA VAL A 254 16.44 -2.90 -2.59
C VAL A 254 17.38 -2.18 -1.63
N PHE A 255 16.81 -1.60 -0.60
CA PHE A 255 17.55 -1.07 0.54
C PHE A 255 17.47 -2.01 1.72
N TYR A 256 18.59 -2.21 2.37
CA TYR A 256 18.69 -2.86 3.66
C TYR A 256 19.14 -1.86 4.73
N MET A 257 18.51 -1.92 5.88
CA MET A 257 18.81 -1.17 7.08
C MET A 257 19.18 -2.17 8.17
N ILE A 258 20.33 -2.07 8.79
CA ILE A 258 20.81 -3.04 9.78
C ILE A 258 20.89 -2.35 11.13
N ASN A 259 20.06 -2.79 12.08
CA ASN A 259 20.06 -2.23 13.44
C ASN A 259 19.49 -3.25 14.44
N ASP A 260 19.68 -3.00 15.73
CA ASP A 260 19.32 -3.92 16.82
C ASP A 260 17.96 -3.66 17.45
N SER A 261 17.26 -2.58 17.06
CA SER A 261 15.94 -2.28 17.58
C SER A 261 14.96 -1.85 16.48
N PRO A 262 13.65 -2.12 16.65
CA PRO A 262 12.62 -1.69 15.71
C PRO A 262 12.58 -0.17 15.51
N VAL A 263 12.75 0.60 16.58
CA VAL A 263 12.77 2.07 16.53
C VAL A 263 13.95 2.58 15.70
N ALA A 264 15.13 1.97 15.87
CA ALA A 264 16.29 2.33 15.07
C ALA A 264 16.12 1.97 13.59
N LEU A 265 15.52 0.82 13.28
CA LEU A 265 15.20 0.43 11.90
C LEU A 265 14.19 1.39 11.24
N LEU A 266 13.18 1.86 11.98
CA LEU A 266 12.26 2.88 11.50
C LEU A 266 12.97 4.23 11.28
N ASN A 267 13.86 4.63 12.16
CA ASN A 267 14.67 5.84 11.98
C ASN A 267 15.58 5.75 10.74
N ASP A 268 16.13 4.58 10.46
CA ASP A 268 16.91 4.34 9.25
C ASP A 268 16.03 4.42 7.99
N PHE A 269 14.80 3.89 8.05
CA PHE A 269 13.81 4.07 6.99
C PHE A 269 13.46 5.56 6.79
N TYR A 270 13.23 6.31 7.86
CA TYR A 270 12.97 7.75 7.78
C TYR A 270 14.18 8.57 7.29
N GLN A 271 15.41 8.10 7.52
CA GLN A 271 16.59 8.71 6.90
C GLN A 271 16.46 8.70 5.36
N LEU A 272 15.93 7.63 4.80
CA LEU A 272 15.76 7.48 3.35
C LEU A 272 14.52 8.22 2.83
N THR A 273 13.39 8.11 3.53
CA THR A 273 12.07 8.51 3.03
C THR A 273 11.50 9.79 3.64
N GLY A 274 12.17 10.32 4.66
CA GLY A 274 11.69 11.47 5.43
C GLY A 274 10.92 11.08 6.68
N ASN A 275 10.89 11.99 7.63
CA ASN A 275 10.14 11.81 8.86
C ASN A 275 8.64 11.98 8.62
N PRO A 276 7.79 11.25 9.35
CA PRO A 276 6.36 11.48 9.33
C PRO A 276 6.04 12.90 9.83
N ILE A 277 5.00 13.49 9.28
CA ILE A 277 4.52 14.80 9.69
C ILE A 277 4.02 14.72 11.14
N LEU A 278 4.41 15.68 11.97
CA LEU A 278 3.82 15.82 13.29
C LEU A 278 2.37 16.32 13.14
N LEU A 279 1.43 15.45 13.47
CA LEU A 279 0.01 15.81 13.42
C LEU A 279 -0.34 16.85 14.47
N PRO A 280 -1.31 17.74 14.19
CA PRO A 280 -1.90 18.59 15.22
C PRO A 280 -2.59 17.74 16.29
N LYS A 281 -2.79 18.32 17.48
CA LYS A 281 -3.30 17.60 18.65
C LYS A 281 -4.59 16.82 18.39
N PHE A 282 -5.50 17.38 17.63
CA PHE A 282 -6.79 16.73 17.31
C PHE A 282 -6.60 15.45 16.50
N GLY A 283 -5.55 15.34 15.69
CA GLY A 283 -5.24 14.15 14.89
C GLY A 283 -4.83 12.92 15.71
N PHE A 284 -4.50 13.10 17.00
CA PHE A 284 -4.19 12.02 17.93
C PHE A 284 -5.40 11.54 18.74
N TYR A 285 -6.52 12.24 18.65
CA TYR A 285 -7.77 11.78 19.26
C TYR A 285 -8.57 10.90 18.31
N GLN A 286 -9.64 10.30 18.85
CA GLN A 286 -10.57 9.51 18.08
C GLN A 286 -11.08 10.32 16.87
N GLY A 287 -11.00 9.76 15.70
CA GLY A 287 -11.65 10.27 14.50
C GLY A 287 -12.96 9.51 14.24
N HIS A 288 -13.96 10.18 13.73
CA HIS A 288 -15.18 9.54 13.28
C HIS A 288 -15.39 9.77 11.79
N LEU A 289 -15.42 8.68 11.04
CA LEU A 289 -15.85 8.67 9.65
C LEU A 289 -17.35 8.39 9.64
N ASN A 290 -18.15 9.37 9.26
CA ASN A 290 -19.58 9.17 9.14
C ASN A 290 -19.87 8.17 8.03
N ALA A 291 -20.67 7.15 8.32
CA ALA A 291 -21.08 6.18 7.34
C ALA A 291 -21.92 6.84 6.23
N TYR A 292 -22.01 6.19 5.12
CA TYR A 292 -22.69 6.70 3.94
C TYR A 292 -24.09 7.22 4.23
N ASN A 293 -24.53 8.24 3.49
CA ASN A 293 -25.94 8.69 3.45
C ASN A 293 -26.93 7.60 3.14
N ARG A 294 -26.47 6.44 2.76
CA ARG A 294 -27.22 5.27 2.39
C ARG A 294 -27.53 4.35 3.56
N ASP A 295 -26.90 4.56 4.69
CA ASP A 295 -27.13 3.76 5.88
C ASP A 295 -28.41 4.26 6.53
N TYR A 296 -29.53 3.69 6.08
CA TYR A 296 -30.84 4.04 6.57
C TYR A 296 -31.12 3.30 7.84
N TRP A 297 -31.42 4.06 8.85
CA TRP A 297 -31.90 3.53 10.11
C TRP A 297 -33.41 3.57 10.10
N VAL A 298 -34.03 2.44 10.35
CA VAL A 298 -35.49 2.29 10.48
C VAL A 298 -35.84 1.85 11.89
N GLU A 299 -36.95 2.32 12.41
CA GLU A 299 -37.45 1.81 13.69
C GLU A 299 -37.74 0.30 13.57
N ASP A 300 -37.17 -0.48 14.49
CA ASP A 300 -37.31 -1.94 14.54
C ASP A 300 -37.16 -2.40 15.99
N GLU A 301 -38.14 -3.15 16.49
CA GLU A 301 -38.14 -3.65 17.86
C GLU A 301 -36.90 -4.49 18.24
N LYS A 302 -36.28 -5.11 17.26
CA LYS A 302 -35.05 -5.89 17.40
C LYS A 302 -33.79 -5.06 17.17
N GLY A 303 -33.93 -3.77 16.96
CA GLY A 303 -32.85 -2.85 16.70
C GLY A 303 -32.06 -2.45 17.94
N ILE A 304 -31.04 -1.64 17.73
CA ILE A 304 -30.22 -1.02 18.77
C ILE A 304 -31.04 0.09 19.44
N LEU A 305 -31.01 0.15 20.77
CA LEU A 305 -31.63 1.20 21.54
C LEU A 305 -30.81 2.49 21.43
N PHE A 306 -31.47 3.58 21.04
CA PHE A 306 -30.89 4.91 20.98
C PHE A 306 -31.35 5.80 22.12
N GLU A 307 -30.78 7.00 22.24
CA GLU A 307 -31.00 7.92 23.36
C GLU A 307 -32.42 8.48 23.41
N ASP A 308 -33.16 8.43 22.29
CA ASP A 308 -34.59 8.79 22.24
C ASP A 308 -35.54 7.72 22.82
N GLY A 309 -34.98 6.62 23.30
CA GLY A 309 -35.73 5.48 23.81
C GLY A 309 -36.30 4.54 22.74
N LYS A 310 -36.05 4.83 21.46
CA LYS A 310 -36.47 3.99 20.35
C LYS A 310 -35.38 3.03 19.93
N ARG A 311 -35.79 1.96 19.26
CA ARG A 311 -34.85 0.98 18.68
C ARG A 311 -34.81 1.14 17.16
N TYR A 312 -33.60 1.11 16.63
CA TYR A 312 -33.35 1.26 15.21
C TYR A 312 -32.46 0.14 14.70
N LYS A 313 -32.72 -0.29 13.47
CA LYS A 313 -31.90 -1.26 12.75
C LYS A 313 -31.45 -0.62 11.45
N GLU A 314 -30.19 -0.88 11.10
CA GLU A 314 -29.66 -0.51 9.81
C GLU A 314 -30.43 -1.20 8.69
N SER A 315 -30.80 -0.45 7.69
CA SER A 315 -31.56 -0.93 6.53
C SER A 315 -30.84 -0.56 5.26
N GLN A 316 -30.45 -1.54 4.48
CA GLN A 316 -29.83 -1.32 3.16
C GLN A 316 -30.84 -1.07 2.05
N LYS A 317 -32.10 -0.82 2.36
CA LYS A 317 -33.09 -0.43 1.36
C LYS A 317 -32.88 1.03 0.99
N ASP A 318 -32.71 1.29 -0.29
CA ASP A 318 -32.67 2.63 -0.83
C ASP A 318 -34.01 3.34 -0.53
N ASN A 319 -33.99 4.27 0.39
CA ASN A 319 -35.15 5.09 0.76
C ASN A 319 -35.20 6.42 -0.01
N GLY A 320 -34.51 6.51 -1.15
CA GLY A 320 -34.38 7.71 -1.98
C GLY A 320 -33.28 8.66 -1.57
N GLY A 321 -32.36 8.20 -0.74
CA GLY A 321 -31.18 8.92 -0.28
C GLY A 321 -31.54 10.08 0.66
N ILE A 322 -31.01 10.07 1.86
CA ILE A 322 -30.97 11.28 2.68
C ILE A 322 -29.96 12.19 2.01
N LYS A 323 -30.45 13.15 1.24
CA LYS A 323 -29.59 14.12 0.52
C LYS A 323 -28.84 15.04 1.46
N GLU A 324 -29.14 14.98 2.75
CA GLU A 324 -28.57 15.84 3.75
C GLU A 324 -28.44 15.13 5.10
N SER A 325 -27.31 14.50 5.33
CA SER A 325 -26.96 13.86 6.59
C SER A 325 -26.11 14.73 7.52
N LEU A 326 -25.68 15.90 7.05
CA LEU A 326 -24.84 16.80 7.86
C LEU A 326 -25.54 17.20 9.13
N ASN A 327 -26.76 17.55 9.01
CA ASN A 327 -27.60 18.00 10.12
C ASN A 327 -28.75 17.04 10.39
N GLY A 328 -29.23 16.26 9.44
CA GLY A 328 -30.24 15.20 9.58
C GLY A 328 -31.51 15.55 10.34
N GLU A 329 -31.58 16.82 10.84
CA GLU A 329 -32.55 17.28 11.82
C GLU A 329 -33.95 17.30 11.28
N LYS A 330 -34.07 17.49 9.98
CA LYS A 330 -35.38 17.62 9.36
C LYS A 330 -36.22 16.35 9.52
N ASN A 331 -35.58 15.18 9.50
CA ASN A 331 -36.27 13.91 9.57
C ASN A 331 -35.82 13.02 10.72
N ASN A 332 -34.54 13.11 11.13
CA ASN A 332 -34.03 12.27 12.20
C ASN A 332 -32.69 12.78 12.72
N TYR A 333 -32.71 13.65 13.74
CA TYR A 333 -31.51 14.23 14.33
C TYR A 333 -30.48 13.19 14.77
N GLN A 334 -30.91 12.05 15.28
CA GLN A 334 -30.04 11.02 15.87
C GLN A 334 -29.00 10.48 14.94
N PHE A 335 -29.24 10.55 13.64
CA PHE A 335 -28.33 10.08 12.60
C PHE A 335 -27.59 11.24 11.92
N SER A 336 -27.69 12.44 12.45
CA SER A 336 -26.93 13.60 11.98
C SER A 336 -25.50 13.60 12.49
N ALA A 337 -24.63 14.33 11.79
CA ALA A 337 -23.26 14.54 12.23
C ALA A 337 -23.17 15.25 13.60
N ARG A 338 -24.09 16.13 13.91
CA ARG A 338 -24.16 16.78 15.24
C ARG A 338 -24.50 15.79 16.33
N ALA A 339 -25.48 14.92 16.11
CA ALA A 339 -25.82 13.87 17.08
C ALA A 339 -24.65 12.92 17.34
N VAL A 340 -23.83 12.64 16.34
CA VAL A 340 -22.60 11.88 16.52
C VAL A 340 -21.65 12.61 17.48
N ILE A 341 -21.41 13.91 17.26
CA ILE A 341 -20.55 14.72 18.14
C ILE A 341 -21.10 14.73 19.57
N ASP A 342 -22.43 14.93 19.74
CA ASP A 342 -23.08 14.92 21.04
C ASP A 342 -22.95 13.58 21.75
N ARG A 343 -23.05 12.48 21.01
CA ARG A 343 -22.93 11.14 21.56
C ARG A 343 -21.53 10.87 22.10
N TYR A 344 -20.49 11.25 21.38
CA TYR A 344 -19.11 11.17 21.88
C TYR A 344 -18.94 11.98 23.17
N LYS A 345 -19.48 13.20 23.20
CA LYS A 345 -19.43 14.06 24.38
C LYS A 345 -20.21 13.49 25.58
N ASN A 346 -21.41 12.97 25.32
CA ASN A 346 -22.27 12.42 26.38
C ASN A 346 -21.68 11.13 27.00
N HIS A 347 -20.84 10.45 26.27
CA HIS A 347 -20.12 9.25 26.76
C HIS A 347 -18.69 9.55 27.22
N ASP A 348 -18.32 10.82 27.37
CA ASP A 348 -16.96 11.25 27.76
C ASP A 348 -15.85 10.62 26.88
N MET A 349 -16.12 10.50 25.59
CA MET A 349 -15.19 9.96 24.62
C MET A 349 -14.56 11.12 23.83
N PRO A 350 -13.21 11.27 23.87
CA PRO A 350 -12.57 12.40 23.19
C PRO A 350 -12.61 12.21 21.66
N LEU A 351 -13.42 13.02 21.00
CA LEU A 351 -13.47 13.13 19.54
C LEU A 351 -12.62 14.30 19.09
N GLY A 352 -11.61 14.05 18.26
CA GLY A 352 -10.74 15.11 17.71
C GLY A 352 -11.21 15.64 16.37
N TRP A 353 -11.74 14.77 15.53
CA TRP A 353 -12.19 15.15 14.19
C TRP A 353 -13.32 14.24 13.69
N LEU A 354 -14.12 14.81 12.78
CA LEU A 354 -15.20 14.10 12.11
C LEU A 354 -15.13 14.34 10.60
N LEU A 355 -15.28 13.28 9.85
CA LEU A 355 -15.36 13.28 8.40
C LEU A 355 -16.79 12.91 8.00
N PRO A 356 -17.63 13.85 7.52
CA PRO A 356 -19.01 13.54 7.16
C PRO A 356 -19.15 12.70 5.88
N ASN A 357 -18.06 12.18 5.35
CA ASN A 357 -18.02 11.32 4.16
C ASN A 357 -18.88 11.90 3.03
N ASP A 358 -19.76 11.13 2.41
CA ASP A 358 -20.69 11.60 1.36
C ASP A 358 -21.83 12.48 1.91
N GLY A 359 -21.90 12.63 3.23
CA GLY A 359 -23.01 13.24 3.92
C GLY A 359 -23.10 14.76 3.86
N TYR A 360 -22.14 15.43 3.22
CA TYR A 360 -22.22 16.87 3.03
C TYR A 360 -22.97 17.30 1.75
N GLY A 361 -23.70 16.36 1.13
CA GLY A 361 -24.59 16.62 -0.01
C GLY A 361 -23.87 16.76 -1.34
N ALA A 362 -22.60 16.40 -1.39
CA ALA A 362 -21.80 16.51 -2.58
C ALA A 362 -21.16 15.17 -2.92
N GLY A 363 -21.11 14.85 -4.18
CA GLY A 363 -20.34 13.71 -4.66
C GLY A 363 -18.84 14.01 -4.63
N TYR A 364 -18.04 13.04 -4.58
CA TYR A 364 -16.59 13.01 -4.54
C TYR A 364 -15.85 13.85 -5.60
N GLY A 365 -15.95 15.18 -5.57
CA GLY A 365 -15.41 16.06 -6.60
C GLY A 365 -16.20 16.03 -7.91
N GLN A 366 -17.47 15.68 -7.86
CA GLN A 366 -18.39 15.78 -8.98
C GLN A 366 -18.87 17.20 -9.21
N THR A 367 -19.50 17.45 -10.35
CA THR A 367 -20.11 18.75 -10.68
C THR A 367 -21.05 19.20 -9.56
N GLU A 368 -20.96 20.48 -9.14
CA GLU A 368 -21.76 21.07 -8.07
C GLU A 368 -21.47 20.54 -6.66
N THR A 369 -20.31 19.94 -6.47
CA THR A 369 -19.79 19.59 -5.15
C THR A 369 -19.76 20.83 -4.26
N LEU A 370 -20.43 20.83 -3.14
CA LEU A 370 -20.60 21.91 -2.16
C LEU A 370 -21.61 23.00 -2.51
N ASP A 371 -22.14 23.09 -3.71
CA ASP A 371 -23.06 24.16 -4.09
C ASP A 371 -24.43 24.08 -3.40
N GLY A 372 -24.88 22.85 -3.06
CA GLY A 372 -26.20 22.63 -2.46
C GLY A 372 -26.31 22.90 -0.95
N ASN A 373 -25.24 22.63 -0.18
CA ASN A 373 -25.31 22.56 1.29
C ASN A 373 -24.20 23.30 2.03
N ILE A 374 -23.59 24.30 1.41
CA ILE A 374 -22.47 25.04 1.99
C ILE A 374 -22.82 25.68 3.33
N GLN A 375 -24.05 26.16 3.51
CA GLN A 375 -24.50 26.77 4.75
C GLN A 375 -24.67 25.74 5.86
N ASN A 376 -25.15 24.55 5.54
CA ASN A 376 -25.26 23.44 6.48
C ASN A 376 -23.89 22.92 6.88
N LEU A 377 -22.98 22.79 5.93
CA LEU A 377 -21.58 22.42 6.19
C LEU A 377 -20.92 23.46 7.12
N LYS A 378 -21.09 24.76 6.82
CA LYS A 378 -20.61 25.83 7.70
C LYS A 378 -21.21 25.72 9.10
N SER A 379 -22.52 25.53 9.20
CA SER A 379 -23.21 25.38 10.47
C SER A 379 -22.73 24.16 11.27
N LEU A 380 -22.48 23.05 10.60
CA LEU A 380 -21.88 21.88 11.23
C LEU A 380 -20.45 22.18 11.72
N THR A 381 -19.65 22.84 10.90
CA THR A 381 -18.26 23.18 11.24
C THR A 381 -18.23 24.11 12.46
N ASP A 382 -19.07 25.15 12.48
CA ASP A 382 -19.20 26.07 13.63
C ASP A 382 -19.60 25.31 14.91
N TYR A 383 -20.50 24.34 14.78
CA TYR A 383 -20.93 23.49 15.91
C TYR A 383 -19.80 22.55 16.38
N ALA A 384 -19.12 21.91 15.47
CA ALA A 384 -18.01 21.00 15.76
C ALA A 384 -16.86 21.74 16.47
N HIS A 385 -16.41 22.87 15.92
CA HIS A 385 -15.37 23.71 16.54
C HIS A 385 -15.73 24.18 17.95
N LYS A 386 -16.99 24.55 18.18
CA LYS A 386 -17.46 24.87 19.52
C LYS A 386 -17.36 23.72 20.51
N ASN A 387 -17.36 22.48 20.03
CA ASN A 387 -17.18 21.26 20.80
C ASN A 387 -15.76 20.69 20.74
N GLY A 388 -14.80 21.42 20.16
CA GLY A 388 -13.39 21.00 20.06
C GLY A 388 -13.14 19.92 19.01
N VAL A 389 -14.01 19.80 18.01
CA VAL A 389 -13.93 18.79 16.94
C VAL A 389 -13.67 19.49 15.61
N GLU A 390 -12.66 19.00 14.88
CA GLU A 390 -12.36 19.47 13.52
C GLU A 390 -13.19 18.74 12.48
N ILE A 391 -13.51 19.40 11.36
CA ILE A 391 -14.26 18.81 10.25
C ILE A 391 -13.32 18.61 9.05
N GLY A 392 -13.25 17.40 8.56
CA GLY A 392 -12.62 17.05 7.29
C GLY A 392 -13.66 16.75 6.21
N LEU A 393 -13.25 16.79 4.95
CA LEU A 393 -14.09 16.41 3.82
C LEU A 393 -13.49 15.21 3.10
N TRP A 394 -14.35 14.36 2.60
CA TRP A 394 -13.98 13.29 1.68
C TRP A 394 -13.95 13.82 0.25
N THR A 395 -12.80 13.75 -0.40
CA THR A 395 -12.64 14.18 -1.79
C THR A 395 -11.87 13.13 -2.59
N GLN A 396 -12.06 13.11 -3.91
CA GLN A 396 -11.26 12.32 -4.84
C GLN A 396 -10.18 13.18 -5.50
N SER A 397 -9.13 12.54 -5.98
CA SER A 397 -8.07 13.19 -6.73
C SER A 397 -8.45 13.51 -8.19
N ASP A 398 -9.38 12.77 -8.76
CA ASP A 398 -9.90 12.92 -10.12
C ASP A 398 -11.20 13.73 -10.13
N LEU A 399 -11.05 15.03 -9.97
CA LEU A 399 -12.17 15.98 -9.96
C LEU A 399 -12.78 16.14 -11.35
N HIS A 400 -14.11 16.33 -11.39
CA HIS A 400 -14.79 16.60 -12.65
C HIS A 400 -14.33 17.95 -13.24
N PRO A 401 -13.99 18.04 -14.54
CA PRO A 401 -13.44 19.28 -15.13
C PRO A 401 -14.35 20.51 -15.07
N LYS A 402 -15.66 20.30 -14.93
CA LYS A 402 -16.67 21.37 -14.81
C LYS A 402 -16.94 21.80 -13.36
N ASP A 403 -16.35 21.11 -12.38
CA ASP A 403 -16.51 21.48 -10.99
C ASP A 403 -15.78 22.80 -10.71
N SER A 404 -16.43 23.75 -10.06
CA SER A 404 -15.83 25.04 -9.69
C SER A 404 -14.63 24.87 -8.76
N ILE A 405 -14.65 23.88 -7.88
CA ILE A 405 -13.53 23.51 -7.01
C ILE A 405 -12.38 22.92 -7.82
N SER A 406 -12.68 22.11 -8.85
CA SER A 406 -11.66 21.59 -9.76
C SER A 406 -10.83 22.70 -10.41
N ALA A 407 -11.48 23.80 -10.79
CA ALA A 407 -10.81 24.96 -11.37
C ALA A 407 -9.91 25.71 -10.34
N LEU A 408 -10.27 25.71 -9.08
CA LEU A 408 -9.47 26.27 -7.99
C LEU A 408 -8.30 25.37 -7.63
N LEU A 409 -8.53 24.08 -7.49
CA LEU A 409 -7.50 23.09 -7.18
C LEU A 409 -6.47 22.94 -8.29
N GLN A 410 -6.87 23.04 -9.56
CA GLN A 410 -5.94 23.04 -10.69
C GLN A 410 -5.00 24.24 -10.73
N ARG A 411 -5.40 25.40 -10.16
CA ARG A 411 -4.55 26.59 -10.11
C ARG A 411 -3.49 26.54 -9.01
N ASP A 412 -3.87 26.08 -7.82
CA ASP A 412 -3.08 26.36 -6.61
C ASP A 412 -2.52 25.07 -5.96
N ILE A 413 -3.27 23.99 -5.86
CA ILE A 413 -2.82 22.76 -5.17
C ILE A 413 -2.01 21.85 -6.11
N VAL A 414 -2.37 21.76 -7.39
CA VAL A 414 -1.62 20.91 -8.34
C VAL A 414 -0.25 21.51 -8.69
N LYS A 415 -0.04 22.80 -8.45
CA LYS A 415 1.29 23.42 -8.59
C LYS A 415 2.19 23.21 -7.37
N GLU A 416 1.63 22.98 -6.19
CA GLU A 416 2.40 22.71 -4.96
C GLU A 416 2.70 21.21 -4.73
N VAL A 417 1.96 20.32 -5.39
CA VAL A 417 2.17 18.86 -5.31
C VAL A 417 3.04 18.33 -6.46
N ARG A 418 3.55 19.21 -7.32
CA ARG A 418 4.49 18.86 -8.39
C ARG A 418 5.93 19.13 -8.01
#